data_41040ae3e2ce57331929f98ec996d10f
#
_entry.id   41040ae3e2ce57331929f98ec996d10f
#
_cell.length_a   1.000
_cell.length_b   1.000
_cell.length_c   1.000
_cell.angle_alpha   90.00
_cell.angle_beta   90.00
_cell.angle_gamma   90.00
#
_symmetry.space_group_name_H-M   'P 1'
#
loop_
_entity.id
_entity.type
_entity.pdbx_description
1 polymer ?
#
loop_
_entity_poly.entity_id
_entity_poly.type
_entity_poly.pdbx_seq_one_letter_code
_entity_poly.pdbx_strand_id
1 'polypeptide(L)'
;MDRLQVFRLKEPEPHLIRSCAVSTRIYNSGVFLLTSDQVNKWRIIPFERCDSFENMAIDEAIFRAGRKRKMAPTLRFYGWKRPAVSLGYFQDAEREINCGYCRDRGMDIVRRPTGGRAVLHGDDLTYSLVAGENSPHFSSNIVETYRIISGCIIRGLEKSGVGAKMVTEGRTGRESAGAFCFAAAYKNELLADGKKICGSAQVRAKGMFLQHGSLLMDFDPVAVCATITTNNAAMEVKKLEASVTSIRQIAGDSIGIDTLCSNIAAGFEEVLSIHLIEGKLSLEEETLRDNLIESKYSSDEWNMKGREAKSEH
;
A
#
# COMPACT_ATOMS: atom_id res chain seq x y z
N MET A 1 55.98 -8.72 -1.06
CA MET A 1 56.27 -7.27 -1.21
C MET A 1 55.36 -6.77 -2.32
N ASP A 2 54.17 -6.37 -1.99
CA ASP A 2 53.28 -5.70 -2.93
C ASP A 2 52.47 -4.62 -2.20
N ARG A 3 52.44 -3.44 -2.80
CA ARG A 3 52.05 -2.19 -2.21
C ARG A 3 50.52 -2.05 -2.15
N LEU A 4 50.00 -1.89 -0.96
CA LEU A 4 48.65 -1.34 -0.72
C LEU A 4 48.64 0.16 -1.13
N GLN A 5 47.88 0.48 -2.16
CA GLN A 5 47.50 1.86 -2.47
C GLN A 5 46.28 2.26 -1.67
N VAL A 6 46.48 3.17 -0.71
CA VAL A 6 45.42 3.83 0.05
C VAL A 6 44.93 5.03 -0.77
N PHE A 7 43.69 4.97 -1.26
CA PHE A 7 42.98 6.10 -1.82
C PHE A 7 42.46 7.00 -0.69
N ARG A 8 43.11 8.16 -0.50
CA ARG A 8 42.56 9.27 0.31
C ARG A 8 41.43 9.94 -0.45
N LEU A 9 40.23 9.95 0.11
CA LEU A 9 39.15 10.83 -0.31
C LEU A 9 39.50 12.28 0.10
N LYS A 10 39.50 13.19 -0.88
CA LYS A 10 39.64 14.63 -0.66
C LYS A 10 38.32 15.17 -0.07
N GLU A 11 38.45 15.93 1.01
CA GLU A 11 37.36 16.75 1.55
C GLU A 11 36.97 17.84 0.53
N PRO A 12 35.66 18.16 0.39
CA PRO A 12 35.22 19.27 -0.44
C PRO A 12 35.39 20.60 0.33
N GLU A 13 35.98 21.58 -0.33
CA GLU A 13 36.10 22.96 0.16
C GLU A 13 34.74 23.67 0.27
N PRO A 14 34.61 24.67 1.17
CA PRO A 14 33.36 25.39 1.37
C PRO A 14 33.20 26.50 0.34
N HIS A 15 32.37 26.31 -0.69
CA HIS A 15 31.99 27.39 -1.61
C HIS A 15 30.53 27.78 -1.45
N LEU A 16 30.35 28.98 -0.92
CA LEU A 16 29.32 30.01 -1.20
C LEU A 16 27.89 29.54 -1.50
N ILE A 17 27.05 29.83 -0.54
CA ILE A 17 25.61 30.00 -0.71
C ILE A 17 25.33 30.99 -1.84
N ARG A 18 24.87 30.52 -2.99
CA ARG A 18 24.24 31.35 -4.02
C ARG A 18 22.75 31.09 -4.02
N SER A 19 21.98 32.17 -3.87
CA SER A 19 20.53 32.27 -3.92
C SER A 19 19.96 31.47 -5.10
N CYS A 20 19.01 30.62 -4.83
CA CYS A 20 18.28 29.84 -5.83
C CYS A 20 17.42 30.79 -6.66
N ALA A 21 17.87 31.10 -7.86
CA ALA A 21 17.08 31.84 -8.85
C ALA A 21 15.97 30.94 -9.40
N VAL A 22 14.74 31.42 -9.29
CA VAL A 22 13.54 30.85 -9.89
C VAL A 22 13.70 30.83 -11.41
N SER A 23 13.77 29.66 -12.02
CA SER A 23 13.75 29.51 -13.47
C SER A 23 12.33 29.66 -13.99
N THR A 24 12.01 30.84 -14.51
CA THR A 24 10.71 31.15 -15.12
C THR A 24 10.73 30.64 -16.57
N ARG A 25 10.02 29.57 -16.89
CA ARG A 25 9.58 29.27 -18.26
C ARG A 25 8.13 29.67 -18.41
N ILE A 26 7.90 30.72 -19.20
CA ILE A 26 6.58 31.21 -19.56
C ILE A 26 6.04 30.31 -20.70
N TYR A 27 4.94 29.59 -20.42
CA TYR A 27 4.06 29.05 -21.45
C TYR A 27 2.69 29.68 -21.29
N ASN A 28 2.21 30.30 -22.38
CA ASN A 28 0.89 30.94 -22.48
C ASN A 28 -0.21 29.87 -22.50
N SER A 29 -0.75 29.52 -21.37
CA SER A 29 -2.07 28.92 -21.13
C SER A 29 -2.18 28.72 -19.62
N GLY A 30 -3.19 29.27 -18.97
CA GLY A 30 -3.40 29.41 -17.53
C GLY A 30 -2.92 28.27 -16.64
N VAL A 31 -1.63 28.22 -16.37
CA VAL A 31 -1.02 27.27 -15.45
C VAL A 31 -0.98 27.95 -14.09
N PHE A 32 -1.81 27.50 -13.17
CA PHE A 32 -1.63 27.76 -11.74
C PHE A 32 -0.26 27.19 -11.33
N LEU A 33 0.73 28.06 -11.17
CA LEU A 33 2.03 27.68 -10.57
C LEU A 33 1.76 27.41 -9.08
N LEU A 34 1.78 26.14 -8.70
CA LEU A 34 1.90 25.77 -7.29
C LEU A 34 3.23 26.36 -6.78
N THR A 35 3.18 27.17 -5.72
CA THR A 35 4.37 27.65 -5.03
C THR A 35 5.14 26.44 -4.46
N SER A 36 6.45 26.56 -4.28
CA SER A 36 7.27 25.48 -3.69
C SER A 36 6.70 24.92 -2.38
N ASP A 37 6.07 25.77 -1.60
CA ASP A 37 5.35 25.42 -0.37
C ASP A 37 4.11 24.54 -0.56
N GLN A 38 3.45 24.60 -1.74
CA GLN A 38 2.27 23.78 -2.02
C GLN A 38 2.64 22.41 -2.58
N VAL A 39 3.80 22.28 -3.22
CA VAL A 39 4.28 21.01 -3.80
C VAL A 39 4.64 20.00 -2.72
N ASN A 40 5.00 20.46 -1.53
CA ASN A 40 5.45 19.61 -0.43
C ASN A 40 4.37 19.29 0.61
N LYS A 41 3.13 19.78 0.42
CA LYS A 41 2.00 19.47 1.33
C LYS A 41 1.17 18.34 0.77
N TRP A 42 1.07 17.26 1.54
CA TRP A 42 0.25 16.10 1.22
C TRP A 42 -0.91 16.00 2.21
N ARG A 43 -2.00 15.41 1.79
CA ARG A 43 -3.11 15.09 2.69
C ARG A 43 -2.85 13.76 3.39
N ILE A 44 -3.06 13.71 4.70
CA ILE A 44 -3.21 12.47 5.44
C ILE A 44 -4.65 12.31 5.92
N ILE A 45 -5.24 11.14 5.67
CA ILE A 45 -6.50 10.72 6.27
C ILE A 45 -6.12 9.79 7.42
N PRO A 46 -6.42 10.17 8.69
CA PRO A 46 -6.03 9.41 9.87
C PRO A 46 -6.64 8.01 9.91
N PHE A 47 -6.10 7.18 10.79
CA PHE A 47 -6.57 5.81 10.97
C PHE A 47 -8.03 5.77 11.40
N GLU A 48 -8.80 4.99 10.66
CA GLU A 48 -10.18 4.64 10.98
C GLU A 48 -10.45 3.18 10.60
N ARG A 49 -11.30 2.49 11.36
CA ARG A 49 -11.81 1.17 10.97
C ARG A 49 -13.11 1.34 10.19
N CYS A 50 -13.11 0.90 8.95
CA CYS A 50 -14.29 0.86 8.09
C CYS A 50 -14.63 -0.59 7.72
N ASP A 51 -15.81 -0.83 7.16
CA ASP A 51 -16.10 -2.14 6.57
C ASP A 51 -15.31 -2.35 5.28
N SER A 52 -15.31 -3.57 4.77
CA SER A 52 -14.48 -3.96 3.63
C SER A 52 -14.86 -3.23 2.34
N PHE A 53 -16.15 -3.01 2.11
CA PHE A 53 -16.67 -2.36 0.91
C PHE A 53 -16.38 -0.85 0.95
N GLU A 54 -16.57 -0.23 2.10
CA GLU A 54 -16.27 1.17 2.34
C GLU A 54 -14.76 1.45 2.18
N ASN A 55 -13.88 0.59 2.73
CA ASN A 55 -12.44 0.75 2.59
C ASN A 55 -12.00 0.78 1.12
N MET A 56 -12.50 -0.15 0.31
CA MET A 56 -12.16 -0.22 -1.12
C MET A 56 -12.79 0.93 -1.91
N ALA A 57 -14.01 1.33 -1.56
CA ALA A 57 -14.71 2.45 -2.19
C ALA A 57 -13.99 3.79 -1.92
N ILE A 58 -13.51 4.03 -0.70
CA ILE A 58 -12.74 5.23 -0.34
C ILE A 58 -11.45 5.29 -1.17
N ASP A 59 -10.66 4.22 -1.19
CA ASP A 59 -9.41 4.18 -1.94
C ASP A 59 -9.64 4.47 -3.44
N GLU A 60 -10.66 3.86 -4.03
CA GLU A 60 -11.00 4.07 -5.43
C GLU A 60 -11.62 5.45 -5.67
N ALA A 61 -12.40 6.02 -4.75
CA ALA A 61 -12.95 7.36 -4.87
C ALA A 61 -11.86 8.42 -4.93
N ILE A 62 -10.89 8.36 -4.02
CA ILE A 62 -9.71 9.25 -4.03
C ILE A 62 -8.94 9.11 -5.35
N PHE A 63 -8.72 7.86 -5.79
CA PHE A 63 -8.02 7.57 -7.03
C PHE A 63 -8.76 8.08 -8.27
N ARG A 64 -10.10 7.95 -8.33
CA ARG A 64 -10.91 8.45 -9.44
C ARG A 64 -11.00 9.99 -9.45
N ALA A 65 -11.15 10.62 -8.28
CA ALA A 65 -11.17 12.08 -8.16
C ALA A 65 -9.84 12.70 -8.62
N GLY A 66 -8.71 12.12 -8.24
CA GLY A 66 -7.39 12.57 -8.64
C GLY A 66 -7.14 12.57 -10.15
N ARG A 67 -7.87 11.74 -10.92
CA ARG A 67 -7.78 11.74 -12.40
C ARG A 67 -8.41 12.96 -13.05
N LYS A 68 -9.35 13.61 -12.36
CA LYS A 68 -10.09 14.77 -12.90
C LYS A 68 -9.41 16.08 -12.58
N ARG A 69 -8.68 16.16 -11.48
CA ARG A 69 -8.02 17.39 -10.99
C ARG A 69 -6.61 17.08 -10.49
N LYS A 70 -5.72 18.09 -10.56
CA LYS A 70 -4.48 18.04 -9.79
C LYS A 70 -4.82 18.12 -8.31
N MET A 71 -4.67 17.01 -7.61
CA MET A 71 -4.84 16.92 -6.16
C MET A 71 -3.49 16.69 -5.49
N ALA A 72 -3.36 17.17 -4.25
CA ALA A 72 -2.24 16.79 -3.41
C ALA A 72 -2.23 15.26 -3.21
N PRO A 73 -1.06 14.62 -3.20
CA PRO A 73 -0.97 13.22 -2.84
C PRO A 73 -1.67 12.95 -1.51
N THR A 74 -2.33 11.81 -1.41
CA THR A 74 -3.10 11.44 -0.22
C THR A 74 -2.59 10.12 0.33
N LEU A 75 -2.11 10.17 1.57
CA LEU A 75 -1.81 9.01 2.41
C LEU A 75 -3.02 8.74 3.30
N ARG A 76 -3.47 7.50 3.40
CA ARG A 76 -4.55 7.08 4.28
C ARG A 76 -4.12 5.86 5.06
N PHE A 77 -4.47 5.81 6.35
CA PHE A 77 -4.36 4.64 7.20
C PHE A 77 -5.74 4.12 7.56
N TYR A 78 -5.91 2.79 7.56
CA TYR A 78 -7.17 2.20 7.96
C TYR A 78 -7.03 0.77 8.48
N GLY A 79 -8.05 0.34 9.20
CA GLY A 79 -8.27 -1.04 9.64
C GLY A 79 -9.61 -1.56 9.15
N TRP A 80 -9.97 -2.73 9.61
CA TRP A 80 -11.16 -3.48 9.19
C TRP A 80 -12.07 -3.66 10.39
N LYS A 81 -13.36 -3.29 10.24
CA LYS A 81 -14.37 -3.45 11.31
C LYS A 81 -14.66 -4.92 11.61
N ARG A 82 -14.58 -5.75 10.57
CA ARG A 82 -14.78 -7.21 10.63
C ARG A 82 -13.67 -7.88 9.83
N PRO A 83 -13.31 -9.14 10.15
CA PRO A 83 -12.42 -9.91 9.29
C PRO A 83 -12.93 -9.94 7.86
N ALA A 84 -12.05 -9.77 6.89
CA ALA A 84 -12.39 -9.76 5.48
C ALA A 84 -11.28 -10.40 4.64
N VAL A 85 -11.66 -10.96 3.50
CA VAL A 85 -10.70 -11.40 2.49
C VAL A 85 -10.76 -10.44 1.31
N SER A 86 -9.63 -9.74 1.04
CA SER A 86 -9.52 -8.95 -0.18
C SER A 86 -8.91 -9.76 -1.32
N LEU A 87 -9.62 -9.82 -2.44
CA LEU A 87 -9.16 -10.44 -3.68
C LEU A 87 -8.41 -9.45 -4.55
N GLY A 88 -7.35 -9.89 -5.22
CA GLY A 88 -6.76 -9.13 -6.32
C GLY A 88 -7.68 -9.10 -7.54
N TYR A 89 -7.55 -8.06 -8.34
CA TYR A 89 -8.41 -7.78 -9.51
C TYR A 89 -8.64 -8.99 -10.43
N PHE A 90 -7.60 -9.79 -10.68
CA PHE A 90 -7.63 -10.90 -11.65
C PHE A 90 -7.90 -12.28 -11.02
N GLN A 91 -8.11 -12.35 -9.69
CA GLN A 91 -8.32 -13.63 -9.03
C GLN A 91 -9.73 -14.20 -9.28
N ASP A 92 -9.80 -15.52 -9.34
CA ASP A 92 -11.05 -16.27 -9.37
C ASP A 92 -11.43 -16.61 -7.92
N ALA A 93 -12.51 -15.98 -7.42
CA ALA A 93 -12.94 -16.15 -6.04
C ALA A 93 -13.33 -17.60 -5.71
N GLU A 94 -14.10 -18.26 -6.59
CA GLU A 94 -14.63 -19.60 -6.35
C GLU A 94 -13.53 -20.68 -6.35
N ARG A 95 -12.47 -20.44 -7.13
CA ARG A 95 -11.33 -21.37 -7.22
C ARG A 95 -10.30 -21.20 -6.14
N GLU A 96 -10.11 -19.96 -5.69
CA GLU A 96 -8.96 -19.60 -4.84
C GLU A 96 -9.35 -19.44 -3.37
N ILE A 97 -10.62 -19.11 -3.08
CA ILE A 97 -11.12 -18.81 -1.73
C ILE A 97 -12.11 -19.88 -1.26
N ASN A 98 -11.98 -20.26 0.00
CA ASN A 98 -12.99 -21.07 0.68
C ASN A 98 -14.17 -20.19 1.09
N CYS A 99 -15.03 -19.87 0.12
CA CYS A 99 -16.18 -18.99 0.31
C CYS A 99 -17.15 -19.51 1.37
N GLY A 100 -17.26 -20.85 1.54
CA GLY A 100 -18.07 -21.46 2.60
C GLY A 100 -17.54 -21.07 3.98
N TYR A 101 -16.27 -21.28 4.22
CA TYR A 101 -15.63 -20.91 5.47
C TYR A 101 -15.76 -19.42 5.79
N CYS A 102 -15.55 -18.55 4.80
CA CYS A 102 -15.72 -17.11 4.98
C CYS A 102 -17.14 -16.75 5.39
N ARG A 103 -18.14 -17.33 4.73
CA ARG A 103 -19.57 -17.11 5.03
C ARG A 103 -19.91 -17.56 6.45
N ASP A 104 -19.50 -18.76 6.84
CA ASP A 104 -19.79 -19.35 8.16
C ASP A 104 -19.17 -18.54 9.31
N ARG A 105 -18.12 -17.77 9.01
CA ARG A 105 -17.42 -16.89 9.97
C ARG A 105 -17.82 -15.42 9.86
N GLY A 106 -18.79 -15.08 9.02
CA GLY A 106 -19.22 -13.70 8.80
C GLY A 106 -18.10 -12.80 8.26
N MET A 107 -17.17 -13.38 7.49
CA MET A 107 -16.09 -12.64 6.83
C MET A 107 -16.59 -12.08 5.50
N ASP A 108 -16.33 -10.82 5.25
CA ASP A 108 -16.58 -10.22 3.95
C ASP A 108 -15.58 -10.72 2.91
N ILE A 109 -16.02 -10.86 1.65
CA ILE A 109 -15.13 -11.06 0.50
C ILE A 109 -15.25 -9.82 -0.38
N VAL A 110 -14.17 -9.09 -0.56
CA VAL A 110 -14.15 -7.86 -1.38
C VAL A 110 -13.04 -7.93 -2.42
N ARG A 111 -13.33 -7.49 -3.64
CA ARG A 111 -12.32 -7.38 -4.69
C ARG A 111 -11.76 -5.98 -4.76
N ARG A 112 -10.44 -5.84 -4.61
CA ARG A 112 -9.75 -4.56 -4.70
C ARG A 112 -9.44 -4.16 -6.17
N PRO A 113 -9.26 -2.87 -6.46
CA PRO A 113 -8.95 -2.39 -7.81
C PRO A 113 -7.52 -2.73 -8.26
N THR A 114 -6.67 -3.18 -7.35
CA THR A 114 -5.28 -3.56 -7.61
C THR A 114 -5.15 -5.07 -7.86
N GLY A 115 -4.06 -5.47 -8.51
CA GLY A 115 -3.71 -6.88 -8.66
C GLY A 115 -3.23 -7.54 -7.36
N GLY A 116 -2.48 -8.62 -7.51
CA GLY A 116 -1.94 -9.40 -6.41
C GLY A 116 -2.83 -10.58 -6.02
N ARG A 117 -2.49 -11.25 -4.91
CA ARG A 117 -3.18 -12.41 -4.37
C ARG A 117 -4.08 -12.02 -3.20
N ALA A 118 -4.96 -12.94 -2.80
CA ALA A 118 -5.84 -12.75 -1.66
C ALA A 118 -5.08 -12.42 -0.37
N VAL A 119 -5.69 -11.59 0.46
CA VAL A 119 -5.18 -11.23 1.79
C VAL A 119 -6.33 -11.36 2.78
N LEU A 120 -6.09 -12.08 3.87
CA LEU A 120 -6.98 -12.06 5.03
C LEU A 120 -6.63 -10.83 5.87
N HIS A 121 -7.63 -10.02 6.14
CA HIS A 121 -7.57 -8.82 6.97
C HIS A 121 -8.31 -9.04 8.28
N GLY A 122 -7.84 -8.38 9.32
CA GLY A 122 -8.45 -8.39 10.65
C GLY A 122 -7.62 -7.53 11.58
N ASP A 123 -6.50 -8.04 12.07
CA ASP A 123 -5.54 -7.28 12.88
C ASP A 123 -4.33 -6.89 12.02
N ASP A 124 -4.56 -5.96 11.11
CA ASP A 124 -3.56 -5.37 10.24
C ASP A 124 -3.76 -3.86 10.14
N LEU A 125 -2.66 -3.15 9.96
CA LEU A 125 -2.66 -1.76 9.53
C LEU A 125 -2.58 -1.73 8.01
N THR A 126 -3.65 -1.31 7.36
CA THR A 126 -3.61 -1.06 5.92
C THR A 126 -3.30 0.42 5.65
N TYR A 127 -2.39 0.67 4.71
CA TYR A 127 -2.17 2.00 4.17
C TYR A 127 -2.61 2.07 2.71
N SER A 128 -3.02 3.24 2.25
CA SER A 128 -3.13 3.55 0.83
C SER A 128 -2.49 4.90 0.52
N LEU A 129 -1.85 4.98 -0.64
CA LEU A 129 -1.26 6.18 -1.20
C LEU A 129 -1.79 6.39 -2.62
N VAL A 130 -2.43 7.53 -2.82
CA VAL A 130 -2.88 8.00 -4.13
C VAL A 130 -2.09 9.23 -4.53
N ALA A 131 -1.45 9.20 -5.69
CA ALA A 131 -0.69 10.33 -6.21
C ALA A 131 -0.64 10.34 -7.75
N GLY A 132 -0.24 11.48 -8.32
CA GLY A 132 0.06 11.58 -9.75
C GLY A 132 1.35 10.85 -10.11
N GLU A 133 1.37 10.16 -11.24
CA GLU A 133 2.56 9.47 -11.77
C GLU A 133 3.72 10.44 -12.07
N ASN A 134 3.40 11.69 -12.38
CA ASN A 134 4.37 12.76 -12.65
C ASN A 134 4.59 13.69 -11.45
N SER A 135 4.27 13.22 -10.23
CA SER A 135 4.62 13.93 -9.01
C SER A 135 6.14 14.04 -8.87
N PRO A 136 6.70 15.14 -8.31
CA PRO A 136 8.13 15.27 -8.10
C PRO A 136 8.76 14.12 -7.28
N HIS A 137 7.97 13.45 -6.46
CA HIS A 137 8.43 12.37 -5.58
C HIS A 137 8.34 10.98 -6.21
N PHE A 138 7.65 10.82 -7.36
CA PHE A 138 7.42 9.50 -7.95
C PHE A 138 7.82 9.46 -9.41
N SER A 139 8.08 8.25 -9.88
CA SER A 139 8.47 7.95 -11.25
C SER A 139 7.33 7.25 -11.98
N SER A 140 7.30 7.38 -13.31
CA SER A 140 6.50 6.53 -14.18
C SER A 140 6.91 5.05 -14.08
N ASN A 141 8.11 4.75 -13.58
CA ASN A 141 8.55 3.40 -13.29
C ASN A 141 7.89 2.84 -12.02
N ILE A 142 7.11 1.78 -12.20
CA ILE A 142 6.39 1.12 -11.11
C ILE A 142 7.34 0.63 -10.02
N VAL A 143 8.45 -0.01 -10.37
CA VAL A 143 9.42 -0.57 -9.42
C VAL A 143 10.06 0.53 -8.58
N GLU A 144 10.38 1.66 -9.18
CA GLU A 144 10.95 2.80 -8.48
C GLU A 144 9.94 3.41 -7.49
N THR A 145 8.67 3.53 -7.89
CA THR A 145 7.60 3.99 -6.99
C THR A 145 7.43 3.04 -5.79
N TYR A 146 7.45 1.73 -6.02
CA TYR A 146 7.46 0.76 -4.91
C TYR A 146 8.65 0.97 -3.99
N ARG A 147 9.86 1.17 -4.54
CA ARG A 147 11.08 1.38 -3.77
C ARG A 147 10.98 2.61 -2.86
N ILE A 148 10.49 3.71 -3.40
CA ILE A 148 10.32 4.97 -2.66
C ILE A 148 9.32 4.78 -1.50
N ILE A 149 8.12 4.26 -1.79
CA ILE A 149 7.07 4.06 -0.78
C ILE A 149 7.53 3.06 0.28
N SER A 150 8.18 1.97 -0.13
CA SER A 150 8.76 0.99 0.80
C SER A 150 9.81 1.62 1.71
N GLY A 151 10.64 2.52 1.19
CA GLY A 151 11.62 3.28 1.98
C GLY A 151 10.96 4.11 3.08
N CYS A 152 9.83 4.77 2.78
CA CYS A 152 9.06 5.52 3.77
C CYS A 152 8.51 4.61 4.88
N ILE A 153 7.95 3.45 4.49
CA ILE A 153 7.40 2.48 5.46
C ILE A 153 8.51 1.88 6.31
N ILE A 154 9.64 1.47 5.71
CA ILE A 154 10.81 0.96 6.43
C ILE A 154 11.28 1.99 7.45
N ARG A 155 11.38 3.26 7.07
CA ARG A 155 11.79 4.32 8.00
C ARG A 155 10.82 4.46 9.17
N GLY A 156 9.52 4.33 8.95
CA GLY A 156 8.50 4.31 10.02
C GLY A 156 8.61 3.08 10.93
N LEU A 157 8.89 1.92 10.35
CA LEU A 157 9.15 0.69 11.11
C LEU A 157 10.40 0.81 11.98
N GLU A 158 11.50 1.36 11.45
CA GLU A 158 12.72 1.64 12.23
C GLU A 158 12.44 2.55 13.42
N LYS A 159 11.64 3.61 13.25
CA LYS A 159 11.19 4.50 14.34
C LYS A 159 10.36 3.75 15.40
N SER A 160 9.73 2.66 15.01
CA SER A 160 8.99 1.75 15.90
C SER A 160 9.87 0.64 16.49
N GLY A 161 11.19 0.63 16.24
CA GLY A 161 12.10 -0.41 16.70
C GLY A 161 12.02 -1.71 15.90
N VAL A 162 11.36 -1.72 14.74
CA VAL A 162 11.23 -2.90 13.87
C VAL A 162 12.14 -2.72 12.65
N GLY A 163 13.19 -3.54 12.58
CA GLY A 163 14.08 -3.58 11.41
C GLY A 163 13.41 -4.27 10.23
N ALA A 164 13.32 -3.59 9.08
CA ALA A 164 12.76 -4.17 7.88
C ALA A 164 13.60 -3.85 6.64
N LYS A 165 13.46 -4.68 5.58
CA LYS A 165 14.11 -4.46 4.29
C LYS A 165 13.18 -4.83 3.14
N MET A 166 13.35 -4.17 2.01
CA MET A 166 12.61 -4.51 0.79
C MET A 166 13.31 -5.63 0.02
N VAL A 167 12.53 -6.56 -0.52
CA VAL A 167 13.02 -7.59 -1.43
C VAL A 167 13.31 -6.97 -2.80
N THR A 168 14.59 -6.93 -3.17
CA THR A 168 15.05 -6.40 -4.46
C THR A 168 15.12 -7.47 -5.55
N GLU A 169 15.41 -8.73 -5.16
CA GLU A 169 15.48 -9.90 -6.02
C GLU A 169 14.48 -10.94 -5.52
N GLY A 170 13.57 -11.39 -6.37
CA GLY A 170 12.53 -12.35 -5.99
C GLY A 170 11.70 -12.77 -7.19
N ARG A 171 10.83 -13.76 -6.99
CA ARG A 171 9.91 -14.23 -8.03
C ARG A 171 8.97 -13.11 -8.46
N THR A 172 8.68 -13.04 -9.75
CA THR A 172 7.63 -12.19 -10.29
C THR A 172 6.30 -12.93 -10.23
N GLY A 173 5.19 -12.22 -9.97
CA GLY A 173 3.87 -12.78 -9.65
C GLY A 173 3.23 -13.74 -10.67
N ARG A 174 3.90 -14.06 -11.79
CA ARG A 174 3.44 -15.04 -12.79
C ARG A 174 3.97 -16.46 -12.55
N GLU A 175 4.99 -16.66 -11.71
CA GLU A 175 5.71 -17.94 -11.59
C GLU A 175 5.27 -18.84 -10.44
N SER A 176 4.33 -18.42 -9.60
CA SER A 176 3.86 -19.22 -8.47
C SER A 176 2.44 -19.73 -8.66
N ALA A 177 2.33 -21.05 -8.74
CA ALA A 177 1.06 -21.79 -8.85
C ALA A 177 0.33 -21.97 -7.50
N GLY A 178 0.37 -21.01 -6.57
CA GLY A 178 -0.29 -21.12 -5.26
C GLY A 178 -1.34 -20.02 -5.05
N ALA A 179 -2.47 -20.33 -4.42
CA ALA A 179 -3.56 -19.38 -4.15
C ALA A 179 -3.16 -18.23 -3.20
N PHE A 180 -2.03 -18.35 -2.50
CA PHE A 180 -1.62 -17.41 -1.45
C PHE A 180 -0.31 -16.69 -1.73
N CYS A 181 -0.33 -15.36 -1.54
CA CYS A 181 0.79 -14.47 -1.78
C CYS A 181 1.88 -14.53 -0.70
N PHE A 182 1.61 -15.17 0.46
CA PHE A 182 2.52 -15.07 1.60
C PHE A 182 3.64 -16.12 1.64
N ALA A 183 3.54 -17.21 0.90
CA ALA A 183 4.49 -18.33 0.99
C ALA A 183 5.81 -18.16 0.21
N ALA A 184 5.99 -17.08 -0.54
CA ALA A 184 7.23 -16.77 -1.25
C ALA A 184 7.49 -15.27 -1.19
N ALA A 185 8.74 -14.87 -1.00
CA ALA A 185 9.13 -13.46 -1.07
C ALA A 185 9.03 -12.99 -2.53
N TYR A 186 8.08 -12.12 -2.80
CA TYR A 186 7.94 -11.46 -4.08
C TYR A 186 8.75 -10.17 -4.10
N LYS A 187 9.18 -9.79 -5.29
CA LYS A 187 9.83 -8.50 -5.50
C LYS A 187 8.93 -7.37 -4.96
N ASN A 188 9.52 -6.43 -4.23
CA ASN A 188 8.91 -5.25 -3.61
C ASN A 188 8.11 -5.51 -2.31
N GLU A 189 8.19 -6.68 -1.71
CA GLU A 189 7.65 -6.94 -0.37
C GLU A 189 8.61 -6.52 0.72
N LEU A 190 8.07 -6.23 1.92
CA LEU A 190 8.89 -5.92 3.09
C LEU A 190 9.07 -7.16 3.96
N LEU A 191 10.31 -7.40 4.33
CA LEU A 191 10.70 -8.48 5.24
C LEU A 191 11.27 -7.88 6.52
N ALA A 192 10.88 -8.47 7.66
CA ALA A 192 11.54 -8.31 8.95
C ALA A 192 12.00 -9.68 9.42
N ASP A 193 13.22 -9.79 9.92
CA ASP A 193 13.85 -11.06 10.30
C ASP A 193 13.78 -12.16 9.23
N GLY A 194 13.85 -11.75 7.96
CA GLY A 194 13.79 -12.66 6.81
C GLY A 194 12.38 -13.15 6.46
N LYS A 195 11.36 -12.77 7.19
CA LYS A 195 9.96 -13.12 6.97
C LYS A 195 9.14 -11.92 6.51
N LYS A 196 8.14 -12.16 5.68
CA LYS A 196 7.25 -11.10 5.15
C LYS A 196 6.44 -10.48 6.27
N ILE A 197 6.48 -9.14 6.37
CA ILE A 197 5.71 -8.35 7.32
C ILE A 197 4.69 -7.43 6.63
N CYS A 198 4.95 -7.06 5.38
CA CYS A 198 4.05 -6.21 4.60
C CYS A 198 4.02 -6.65 3.14
N GLY A 199 2.82 -6.67 2.57
CA GLY A 199 2.58 -6.86 1.15
C GLY A 199 1.86 -5.67 0.55
N SER A 200 2.24 -5.25 -0.66
CA SER A 200 1.64 -4.11 -1.33
C SER A 200 1.24 -4.43 -2.77
N ALA A 201 0.22 -3.73 -3.26
CA ALA A 201 -0.23 -3.82 -4.63
C ALA A 201 -0.51 -2.42 -5.19
N GLN A 202 -0.31 -2.23 -6.49
CA GLN A 202 -0.46 -0.94 -7.15
C GLN A 202 -1.29 -1.08 -8.43
N VAL A 203 -2.10 -0.06 -8.72
CA VAL A 203 -2.77 0.15 -10.00
C VAL A 203 -2.46 1.54 -10.52
N ARG A 204 -2.34 1.66 -11.83
CA ARG A 204 -2.10 2.93 -12.53
C ARG A 204 -3.14 3.13 -13.60
N ALA A 205 -3.68 4.34 -13.70
CA ALA A 205 -4.54 4.74 -14.79
C ALA A 205 -4.64 6.26 -14.90
N LYS A 206 -4.67 6.76 -16.14
CA LYS A 206 -4.90 8.18 -16.47
C LYS A 206 -3.98 9.15 -15.71
N GLY A 207 -2.67 8.80 -15.59
CA GLY A 207 -1.67 9.64 -14.96
C GLY A 207 -1.68 9.64 -13.42
N MET A 208 -2.46 8.76 -12.81
CA MET A 208 -2.52 8.55 -11.35
C MET A 208 -2.14 7.13 -10.99
N PHE A 209 -1.65 6.93 -9.77
CA PHE A 209 -1.53 5.61 -9.19
C PHE A 209 -2.21 5.55 -7.81
N LEU A 210 -2.68 4.35 -7.49
CA LEU A 210 -3.06 3.92 -6.15
C LEU A 210 -2.16 2.75 -5.76
N GLN A 211 -1.42 2.88 -4.67
CA GLN A 211 -0.74 1.77 -4.02
C GLN A 211 -1.29 1.61 -2.62
N HIS A 212 -1.67 0.39 -2.28
CA HIS A 212 -2.04 0.05 -0.91
C HIS A 212 -1.30 -1.19 -0.46
N GLY A 213 -1.19 -1.37 0.85
CA GLY A 213 -0.52 -2.51 1.44
C GLY A 213 -0.99 -2.77 2.86
N SER A 214 -0.89 -4.02 3.26
CA SER A 214 -1.24 -4.50 4.60
C SER A 214 0.03 -4.82 5.37
N LEU A 215 0.20 -4.16 6.52
CA LEU A 215 1.24 -4.41 7.51
C LEU A 215 0.63 -5.22 8.65
N LEU A 216 1.14 -6.41 8.87
CA LEU A 216 0.58 -7.37 9.80
C LEU A 216 0.88 -6.96 11.25
N MET A 217 -0.17 -6.59 12.02
CA MET A 217 -0.06 -6.37 13.46
C MET A 217 0.00 -7.70 14.20
N ASP A 218 -0.84 -8.65 13.79
CA ASP A 218 -0.81 -10.04 14.21
C ASP A 218 -0.97 -10.97 13.02
N PHE A 219 -0.72 -12.26 13.20
CA PHE A 219 -0.77 -13.23 12.12
C PHE A 219 -1.13 -14.63 12.64
N ASP A 220 -2.29 -15.14 12.19
CA ASP A 220 -2.73 -16.52 12.41
C ASP A 220 -2.65 -17.33 11.11
N PRO A 221 -1.61 -18.17 10.94
CA PRO A 221 -1.43 -18.96 9.73
C PRO A 221 -2.54 -19.99 9.51
N VAL A 222 -3.20 -20.46 10.59
CA VAL A 222 -4.30 -21.43 10.51
C VAL A 222 -5.55 -20.73 9.95
N ALA A 223 -5.90 -19.55 10.49
CA ALA A 223 -7.01 -18.76 9.99
C ALA A 223 -6.79 -18.37 8.52
N VAL A 224 -5.59 -17.91 8.18
CA VAL A 224 -5.23 -17.59 6.79
C VAL A 224 -5.42 -18.82 5.89
N CYS A 225 -4.88 -19.97 6.26
CA CYS A 225 -4.97 -21.19 5.46
C CYS A 225 -6.42 -21.68 5.28
N ALA A 226 -7.27 -21.47 6.28
CA ALA A 226 -8.68 -21.87 6.22
C ALA A 226 -9.52 -21.03 5.24
N THR A 227 -9.07 -19.80 4.93
CA THR A 227 -9.76 -18.92 3.96
C THR A 227 -9.45 -19.23 2.50
N ILE A 228 -8.48 -20.10 2.21
CA ILE A 228 -8.09 -20.46 0.85
C ILE A 228 -8.47 -21.90 0.49
N THR A 229 -8.58 -22.14 -0.81
CA THR A 229 -8.70 -23.48 -1.34
C THR A 229 -7.32 -24.12 -1.43
N THR A 230 -7.07 -25.18 -0.66
CA THR A 230 -5.80 -25.92 -0.65
C THR A 230 -6.03 -27.41 -0.48
N ASN A 231 -5.15 -28.21 -1.10
CA ASN A 231 -5.17 -29.67 -0.98
C ASN A 231 -4.37 -30.18 0.23
N ASN A 232 -3.56 -29.32 0.87
CA ASN A 232 -2.72 -29.71 2.02
C ASN A 232 -2.57 -28.54 3.00
N ALA A 233 -3.58 -28.33 3.81
CA ALA A 233 -3.63 -27.26 4.81
C ALA A 233 -2.45 -27.29 5.78
N ALA A 234 -2.07 -28.46 6.29
CA ALA A 234 -0.98 -28.59 7.25
C ALA A 234 0.39 -28.16 6.67
N MET A 235 0.64 -28.46 5.41
CA MET A 235 1.87 -28.03 4.74
C MET A 235 1.85 -26.52 4.47
N GLU A 236 0.71 -25.94 4.07
CA GLU A 236 0.59 -24.51 3.84
C GLU A 236 0.73 -23.71 5.13
N VAL A 237 0.16 -24.17 6.26
CA VAL A 237 0.37 -23.55 7.57
C VAL A 237 1.86 -23.48 7.92
N LYS A 238 2.59 -24.59 7.80
CA LYS A 238 4.04 -24.61 8.06
C LYS A 238 4.83 -23.66 7.15
N LYS A 239 4.46 -23.54 5.88
CA LYS A 239 5.09 -22.58 4.97
C LYS A 239 4.82 -21.14 5.41
N LEU A 240 3.59 -20.83 5.80
CA LEU A 240 3.21 -19.51 6.30
C LEU A 240 3.99 -19.15 7.57
N GLU A 241 4.06 -20.04 8.55
CA GLU A 241 4.85 -19.87 9.79
C GLU A 241 6.34 -19.61 9.52
N ALA A 242 6.87 -20.25 8.49
CA ALA A 242 8.28 -20.10 8.11
C ALA A 242 8.57 -18.81 7.35
N SER A 243 7.57 -18.22 6.65
CA SER A 243 7.78 -17.15 5.68
C SER A 243 7.13 -15.82 6.04
N VAL A 244 6.25 -15.77 7.05
CA VAL A 244 5.49 -14.59 7.46
C VAL A 244 5.76 -14.27 8.92
N THR A 245 5.73 -12.99 9.25
CA THR A 245 5.81 -12.46 10.63
C THR A 245 4.88 -11.27 10.81
N SER A 246 4.73 -10.83 12.04
CA SER A 246 3.91 -9.66 12.40
C SER A 246 4.66 -8.74 13.36
N ILE A 247 4.15 -7.53 13.54
CA ILE A 247 4.67 -6.56 14.52
C ILE A 247 4.68 -7.19 15.92
N ARG A 248 3.59 -7.86 16.30
CA ARG A 248 3.47 -8.49 17.63
C ARG A 248 4.47 -9.62 17.85
N GLN A 249 4.80 -10.39 16.82
CA GLN A 249 5.81 -11.44 16.92
C GLN A 249 7.22 -10.90 17.10
N ILE A 250 7.52 -9.70 16.58
CA ILE A 250 8.85 -9.07 16.66
C ILE A 250 9.00 -8.24 17.93
N ALA A 251 8.01 -7.40 18.24
CA ALA A 251 8.08 -6.37 19.26
C ALA A 251 7.11 -6.58 20.44
N GLY A 252 6.36 -7.68 20.46
CA GLY A 252 5.32 -7.91 21.46
C GLY A 252 4.17 -6.89 21.33
N ASP A 253 3.47 -6.65 22.41
CA ASP A 253 2.35 -5.69 22.48
C ASP A 253 2.79 -4.24 22.73
N SER A 254 4.09 -3.95 22.63
CA SER A 254 4.66 -2.62 22.93
C SER A 254 4.30 -1.57 21.87
N ILE A 255 3.90 -1.97 20.67
CA ILE A 255 3.61 -1.07 19.55
C ILE A 255 2.12 -1.11 19.23
N GLY A 256 1.41 -0.05 19.65
CA GLY A 256 0.01 0.16 19.27
C GLY A 256 -0.14 0.71 17.85
N ILE A 257 -1.35 0.57 17.30
CA ILE A 257 -1.65 0.98 15.91
C ILE A 257 -1.44 2.48 15.70
N ASP A 258 -1.81 3.31 16.68
CA ASP A 258 -1.65 4.77 16.60
C ASP A 258 -0.18 5.19 16.55
N THR A 259 0.65 4.54 17.38
CA THR A 259 2.10 4.76 17.39
C THR A 259 2.70 4.37 16.03
N LEU A 260 2.28 3.24 15.48
CA LEU A 260 2.76 2.76 14.20
C LEU A 260 2.33 3.69 13.06
N CYS A 261 1.08 4.16 13.04
CA CYS A 261 0.59 5.16 12.08
C CYS A 261 1.42 6.44 12.13
N SER A 262 1.66 6.97 13.33
CA SER A 262 2.43 8.19 13.55
C SER A 262 3.89 8.02 13.07
N ASN A 263 4.51 6.90 13.37
CA ASN A 263 5.88 6.61 12.97
C ASN A 263 6.00 6.40 11.45
N ILE A 264 5.02 5.74 10.81
CA ILE A 264 5.01 5.59 9.35
C ILE A 264 4.78 6.95 8.68
N ALA A 265 3.85 7.78 9.18
CA ALA A 265 3.64 9.13 8.69
C ALA A 265 4.94 9.96 8.77
N ALA A 266 5.63 9.95 9.90
CA ALA A 266 6.93 10.59 10.07
C ALA A 266 8.00 10.02 9.11
N GLY A 267 7.94 8.73 8.79
CA GLY A 267 8.80 8.11 7.78
C GLY A 267 8.58 8.69 6.38
N PHE A 268 7.32 8.93 5.99
CA PHE A 268 6.99 9.61 4.73
C PHE A 268 7.49 11.05 4.71
N GLU A 269 7.27 11.82 5.79
CA GLU A 269 7.73 13.20 5.89
C GLU A 269 9.26 13.31 5.77
N GLU A 270 9.98 12.45 6.49
CA GLU A 270 11.44 12.46 6.52
C GLU A 270 12.05 12.05 5.18
N VAL A 271 11.60 10.91 4.60
CA VAL A 271 12.19 10.38 3.36
C VAL A 271 11.88 11.25 2.15
N LEU A 272 10.68 11.83 2.10
CA LEU A 272 10.22 12.61 0.95
C LEU A 272 10.36 14.12 1.14
N SER A 273 10.77 14.59 2.32
CA SER A 273 10.85 16.03 2.67
C SER A 273 9.51 16.74 2.41
N ILE A 274 8.42 16.16 2.91
CA ILE A 274 7.05 16.66 2.76
C ILE A 274 6.45 16.99 4.13
N HIS A 275 5.28 17.65 4.12
CA HIS A 275 4.46 17.87 5.29
C HIS A 275 3.09 17.23 5.11
N LEU A 276 2.72 16.34 6.02
CA LEU A 276 1.41 15.70 6.04
C LEU A 276 0.42 16.60 6.78
N ILE A 277 -0.63 17.01 6.08
CA ILE A 277 -1.71 17.83 6.62
C ILE A 277 -2.94 16.96 6.76
N GLU A 278 -3.46 16.85 7.99
CA GLU A 278 -4.68 16.10 8.23
C GLU A 278 -5.85 16.66 7.41
N GLY A 279 -6.63 15.76 6.82
CA GLY A 279 -7.78 16.12 6.00
C GLY A 279 -8.80 15.00 5.95
N LYS A 280 -9.97 15.34 5.43
CA LYS A 280 -11.10 14.43 5.20
C LYS A 280 -11.31 14.22 3.71
N LEU A 281 -12.22 13.33 3.36
CA LEU A 281 -12.73 13.24 2.00
C LEU A 281 -13.38 14.57 1.59
N SER A 282 -13.19 14.96 0.34
CA SER A 282 -13.95 16.05 -0.25
C SER A 282 -15.37 15.58 -0.60
N LEU A 283 -16.29 16.49 -0.79
CA LEU A 283 -17.68 16.18 -1.19
C LEU A 283 -17.74 15.33 -2.48
N GLU A 284 -16.84 15.58 -3.44
CA GLU A 284 -16.73 14.76 -4.65
C GLU A 284 -16.28 13.34 -4.34
N GLU A 285 -15.30 13.17 -3.44
CA GLU A 285 -14.81 11.84 -3.02
C GLU A 285 -15.87 11.10 -2.20
N GLU A 286 -16.62 11.78 -1.34
CA GLU A 286 -17.73 11.18 -0.60
C GLU A 286 -18.83 10.70 -1.54
N THR A 287 -19.24 11.52 -2.50
CA THR A 287 -20.22 11.15 -3.51
C THR A 287 -19.75 9.97 -4.35
N LEU A 288 -18.47 9.95 -4.74
CA LEU A 288 -17.89 8.82 -5.48
C LEU A 288 -17.83 7.56 -4.63
N ARG A 289 -17.46 7.66 -3.35
CA ARG A 289 -17.46 6.55 -2.40
C ARG A 289 -18.85 5.91 -2.30
N ASP A 290 -19.87 6.71 -2.07
CA ASP A 290 -21.24 6.22 -1.87
C ASP A 290 -21.75 5.51 -3.13
N ASN A 291 -21.54 6.12 -4.30
CA ASN A 291 -21.85 5.50 -5.58
C ASN A 291 -21.09 4.19 -5.82
N LEU A 292 -19.81 4.13 -5.43
CA LEU A 292 -18.98 2.92 -5.56
C LEU A 292 -19.41 1.81 -4.60
N ILE A 293 -19.84 2.15 -3.38
CA ILE A 293 -20.42 1.17 -2.46
C ILE A 293 -21.66 0.56 -3.10
N GLU A 294 -22.61 1.39 -3.54
CA GLU A 294 -23.89 0.93 -4.07
C GLU A 294 -23.74 0.13 -5.38
N SER A 295 -23.01 0.68 -6.35
CA SER A 295 -22.98 0.12 -7.72
C SER A 295 -21.91 -0.95 -7.94
N LYS A 296 -20.91 -1.07 -7.06
CA LYS A 296 -19.76 -1.94 -7.29
C LYS A 296 -19.43 -2.81 -6.09
N TYR A 297 -19.00 -2.21 -4.97
CA TYR A 297 -18.39 -2.98 -3.89
C TYR A 297 -19.38 -3.82 -3.07
N SER A 298 -20.67 -3.47 -3.04
CA SER A 298 -21.72 -4.31 -2.44
C SER A 298 -22.22 -5.42 -3.39
N SER A 299 -21.66 -5.49 -4.60
CA SER A 299 -22.13 -6.42 -5.65
C SER A 299 -21.30 -7.69 -5.70
N ASP A 300 -21.96 -8.85 -5.68
CA ASP A 300 -21.34 -10.16 -5.95
C ASP A 300 -20.76 -10.24 -7.36
N GLU A 301 -21.35 -9.53 -8.32
CA GLU A 301 -20.84 -9.49 -9.70
C GLU A 301 -19.42 -8.94 -9.75
N TRP A 302 -19.14 -7.89 -8.97
CA TRP A 302 -17.80 -7.38 -8.82
C TRP A 302 -16.91 -8.28 -7.96
N ASN A 303 -17.36 -8.57 -6.75
CA ASN A 303 -16.51 -9.23 -5.75
C ASN A 303 -16.15 -10.66 -6.13
N MET A 304 -17.13 -11.43 -6.65
CA MET A 304 -16.90 -12.83 -6.99
C MET A 304 -16.41 -13.02 -8.43
N LYS A 305 -16.99 -12.28 -9.41
CA LYS A 305 -16.72 -12.51 -10.83
C LYS A 305 -15.76 -11.48 -11.45
N GLY A 306 -15.45 -10.37 -10.76
CA GLY A 306 -14.55 -9.33 -11.25
C GLY A 306 -15.09 -8.52 -12.44
N ARG A 307 -16.41 -8.41 -12.58
CA ARG A 307 -17.09 -7.63 -13.60
C ARG A 307 -17.77 -6.45 -12.97
N GLU A 308 -17.53 -5.25 -13.51
CA GLU A 308 -18.35 -4.09 -13.15
C GLU A 308 -19.76 -4.30 -13.73
N ALA A 309 -20.81 -3.98 -12.93
CA ALA A 309 -22.16 -3.92 -13.45
C ALA A 309 -22.14 -2.98 -14.67
N LYS A 310 -22.71 -3.42 -15.79
CA LYS A 310 -22.86 -2.53 -16.95
C LYS A 310 -23.76 -1.40 -16.50
N SER A 311 -23.24 -0.19 -16.43
CA SER A 311 -24.08 1.00 -16.32
C SER A 311 -24.97 1.01 -17.55
N GLU A 312 -26.25 0.73 -17.34
CA GLU A 312 -27.27 1.06 -18.34
C GLU A 312 -27.26 2.57 -18.48
N HIS A 313 -26.77 3.06 -19.62
CA HIS A 313 -26.85 4.45 -20.05
C HIS A 313 -28.02 4.61 -20.97
#